data_3298948171f6fd8d00e49aef196075cf
#
_entry.id   3298948171f6fd8d00e49aef196075cf
#
_cell.length_a   1.000
_cell.length_b   1.000
_cell.length_c   1.000
_cell.angle_alpha   90.00
_cell.angle_beta   90.00
_cell.angle_gamma   90.00
#
_symmetry.space_group_name_H-M   'P 1'
#
loop_
_entity.id
_entity.type
_entity.pdbx_description
1 polymer ?
#
loop_
_entity_poly.entity_id
_entity_poly.type
_entity_poly.pdbx_seq_one_letter_code
_entity_poly.pdbx_strand_id
1 'polypeptide(L)'
;YWSPWDKPYEESKGPDRFALTEILAGKWDAYIDLWPDGAKEFGKPFFVSFCNEMNGDWFPWSGCFYGGKNGGNEVFKSAWRYVVDRVRSRGATNIRWVFHVNAFPADNGLWNLMSAYYPGSDYVDWLGLSIYGKQFRSMGDWAEFPDLIDWPYKEITAIDPEKLVMVAEFGVGEFPKVGSKAKWFRDALARIPEYPRIKAAIYWHERWENEDGSFSNLRINSSPTSLAAFRKGLLTPKWISAGERSSGPDQSQRAEQGETD
;
A
#
# COMPACT_ATOMS: atom_id res chain seq x y z
N TYR A 1 -7.87 -2.74 1.82
CA TYR A 1 -7.00 -3.23 2.89
C TYR A 1 -7.66 -4.38 3.63
N TRP A 2 -6.85 -5.34 4.07
CA TRP A 2 -7.28 -6.39 5.00
C TRP A 2 -6.45 -6.27 6.28
N SER A 3 -7.00 -5.56 7.25
CA SER A 3 -6.34 -5.14 8.48
C SER A 3 -6.91 -5.90 9.67
N PRO A 4 -6.15 -6.84 10.28
CA PRO A 4 -6.62 -7.65 11.40
C PRO A 4 -6.49 -6.88 12.74
N TRP A 5 -7.46 -6.06 13.05
CA TRP A 5 -7.57 -5.32 14.31
C TRP A 5 -9.03 -5.23 14.78
N ASP A 6 -9.25 -5.07 16.07
CA ASP A 6 -10.59 -4.92 16.66
C ASP A 6 -10.82 -3.55 17.35
N LYS A 7 -9.76 -2.74 17.46
CA LYS A 7 -9.80 -1.41 18.07
C LYS A 7 -9.42 -0.35 17.07
N PRO A 8 -9.96 0.88 17.22
CA PRO A 8 -9.47 2.03 16.48
C PRO A 8 -7.96 2.20 16.62
N TYR A 9 -7.34 2.79 15.62
CA TYR A 9 -5.89 3.02 15.56
C TYR A 9 -5.34 3.68 16.84
N GLU A 10 -6.04 4.67 17.38
CA GLU A 10 -5.64 5.43 18.56
C GLU A 10 -5.59 4.57 19.84
N GLU A 11 -6.33 3.46 19.85
CA GLU A 11 -6.37 2.53 20.98
C GLU A 11 -5.44 1.32 20.79
N SER A 12 -4.86 1.15 19.60
CA SER A 12 -4.01 0.00 19.26
C SER A 12 -2.59 0.23 19.76
N LYS A 13 -2.26 -0.36 20.91
CA LYS A 13 -0.92 -0.32 21.51
C LYS A 13 -0.16 -1.65 21.36
N GLY A 14 -0.51 -2.46 20.37
CA GLY A 14 0.09 -3.76 20.10
C GLY A 14 -0.93 -4.80 19.66
N PRO A 15 -0.56 -6.10 19.66
CA PRO A 15 -1.43 -7.19 19.23
C PRO A 15 -2.73 -7.24 20.03
N ASP A 16 -3.81 -7.50 19.33
CA ASP A 16 -5.15 -7.69 19.87
C ASP A 16 -5.63 -9.14 19.65
N ARG A 17 -6.97 -9.39 19.72
CA ARG A 17 -7.54 -10.73 19.47
C ARG A 17 -7.29 -11.25 18.05
N PHE A 18 -6.93 -10.41 17.09
CA PHE A 18 -6.59 -10.76 15.72
C PHE A 18 -5.07 -10.85 15.51
N ALA A 19 -4.29 -11.01 16.59
CA ALA A 19 -2.85 -11.15 16.52
C ALA A 19 -2.40 -12.15 15.45
N LEU A 20 -1.27 -11.90 14.79
CA LEU A 20 -0.72 -12.79 13.76
C LEU A 20 -0.51 -14.21 14.28
N THR A 21 -0.15 -14.37 15.55
CA THR A 21 -0.01 -15.68 16.22
C THR A 21 -1.35 -16.43 16.35
N GLU A 22 -2.45 -15.72 16.57
CA GLU A 22 -3.80 -16.30 16.63
C GLU A 22 -4.29 -16.72 15.24
N ILE A 23 -3.90 -15.95 14.21
CA ILE A 23 -4.16 -16.30 12.80
C ILE A 23 -3.39 -17.58 12.46
N LEU A 24 -2.09 -17.66 12.81
CA LEU A 24 -1.27 -18.85 12.59
C LEU A 24 -1.76 -20.09 13.36
N ALA A 25 -2.39 -19.89 14.52
CA ALA A 25 -3.02 -20.97 15.28
C ALA A 25 -4.36 -21.46 14.67
N GLY A 26 -4.81 -20.86 13.55
CA GLY A 26 -6.06 -21.24 12.88
C GLY A 26 -7.33 -20.72 13.53
N LYS A 27 -7.24 -19.86 14.54
CA LYS A 27 -8.41 -19.36 15.29
C LYS A 27 -9.39 -18.59 14.40
N TRP A 28 -8.91 -17.99 13.33
CA TRP A 28 -9.69 -17.18 12.39
C TRP A 28 -9.96 -17.85 11.06
N ASP A 29 -9.69 -19.14 10.95
CA ASP A 29 -9.85 -19.93 9.74
C ASP A 29 -11.24 -19.82 9.12
N ALA A 30 -12.27 -19.96 9.93
CA ALA A 30 -13.65 -19.87 9.46
C ALA A 30 -13.97 -18.49 8.83
N TYR A 31 -13.39 -17.42 9.36
CA TYR A 31 -13.54 -16.07 8.78
C TYR A 31 -12.74 -15.93 7.49
N ILE A 32 -11.47 -16.37 7.49
CA ILE A 32 -10.60 -16.29 6.32
C ILE A 32 -11.21 -17.08 5.17
N ASP A 33 -11.86 -18.19 5.45
CA ASP A 33 -12.52 -19.07 4.47
C ASP A 33 -13.73 -18.45 3.76
N LEU A 34 -14.31 -17.36 4.27
CA LEU A 34 -15.37 -16.61 3.60
C LEU A 34 -14.86 -15.74 2.45
N TRP A 35 -13.62 -15.29 2.50
CA TRP A 35 -13.04 -14.40 1.49
C TRP A 35 -12.98 -14.98 0.08
N PRO A 36 -12.55 -16.25 -0.09
CA PRO A 36 -12.51 -16.88 -1.41
C PRO A 36 -13.85 -16.91 -2.13
N ASP A 37 -14.93 -17.14 -1.40
CA ASP A 37 -16.26 -17.20 -2.00
C ASP A 37 -16.71 -15.83 -2.48
N GLY A 38 -16.54 -14.78 -1.66
CA GLY A 38 -16.81 -13.41 -2.07
C GLY A 38 -15.92 -12.94 -3.24
N ALA A 39 -14.66 -13.34 -3.23
CA ALA A 39 -13.75 -13.01 -4.33
C ALA A 39 -14.17 -13.66 -5.66
N LYS A 40 -14.55 -14.93 -5.63
CA LYS A 40 -15.06 -15.65 -6.82
C LYS A 40 -16.38 -15.07 -7.32
N GLU A 41 -17.30 -14.72 -6.42
CA GLU A 41 -18.58 -14.06 -6.76
C GLU A 41 -18.35 -12.70 -7.41
N PHE A 42 -17.40 -11.91 -6.90
CA PHE A 42 -17.01 -10.62 -7.51
C PHE A 42 -16.49 -10.81 -8.94
N GLY A 43 -15.80 -11.89 -9.25
CA GLY A 43 -15.43 -12.36 -10.58
C GLY A 43 -14.40 -11.52 -11.35
N LYS A 44 -13.99 -10.35 -10.82
CA LYS A 44 -13.00 -9.46 -11.46
C LYS A 44 -11.72 -9.41 -10.63
N PRO A 45 -10.54 -9.19 -11.26
CA PRO A 45 -9.31 -8.96 -10.51
C PRO A 45 -9.42 -7.74 -9.59
N PHE A 46 -8.92 -7.87 -8.36
CA PHE A 46 -8.81 -6.76 -7.41
C PHE A 46 -7.58 -6.91 -6.51
N PHE A 47 -7.11 -5.80 -5.98
CA PHE A 47 -5.96 -5.76 -5.11
C PHE A 47 -6.34 -5.98 -3.65
N VAL A 48 -5.52 -6.74 -2.92
CA VAL A 48 -5.60 -6.89 -1.48
C VAL A 48 -4.24 -6.61 -0.87
N SER A 49 -4.21 -5.64 0.05
CA SER A 49 -3.08 -5.39 0.95
C SER A 49 -3.45 -5.95 2.32
N PHE A 50 -2.80 -7.03 2.73
CA PHE A 50 -2.95 -7.65 4.05
C PHE A 50 -1.87 -7.14 4.98
N CYS A 51 -2.22 -6.63 6.16
CA CYS A 51 -1.26 -6.14 7.16
C CYS A 51 -0.26 -5.12 6.56
N ASN A 52 -0.77 -4.04 5.94
CA ASN A 52 0.07 -2.98 5.39
C ASN A 52 0.99 -2.34 6.43
N GLU A 53 2.11 -1.78 5.96
CA GLU A 53 3.08 -1.01 6.77
C GLU A 53 3.61 -1.75 8.01
N MET A 54 3.85 -3.05 7.91
CA MET A 54 4.32 -3.91 9.00
C MET A 54 5.69 -3.52 9.57
N ASN A 55 6.46 -2.71 8.83
CA ASN A 55 7.74 -2.13 9.23
C ASN A 55 7.59 -0.81 10.02
N GLY A 56 6.36 -0.39 10.30
CA GLY A 56 6.01 0.66 11.25
C GLY A 56 5.98 0.14 12.70
N ASP A 57 5.47 0.99 13.62
CA ASP A 57 5.24 0.67 15.03
C ASP A 57 3.85 1.06 15.52
N TRP A 58 2.95 1.37 14.57
CA TRP A 58 1.61 1.90 14.84
C TRP A 58 0.47 0.90 14.63
N PHE A 59 0.68 -0.19 13.90
CA PHE A 59 -0.35 -1.20 13.69
C PHE A 59 -0.16 -2.44 14.56
N PRO A 60 -1.24 -3.12 15.00
CA PRO A 60 -1.15 -4.33 15.83
C PRO A 60 -0.33 -5.47 15.21
N TRP A 61 -0.17 -5.48 13.89
CA TRP A 61 0.61 -6.48 13.15
C TRP A 61 2.05 -6.04 12.87
N SER A 62 2.50 -4.89 13.36
CA SER A 62 3.88 -4.45 13.18
C SER A 62 4.87 -5.41 13.81
N GLY A 63 5.96 -5.71 13.11
CA GLY A 63 6.93 -6.73 13.54
C GLY A 63 7.58 -6.44 14.90
N CYS A 64 7.66 -5.17 15.33
CA CYS A 64 8.17 -4.79 16.61
C CYS A 64 7.38 -5.43 17.78
N PHE A 65 6.09 -5.70 17.63
CA PHE A 65 5.24 -6.34 18.63
C PHE A 65 5.36 -7.87 18.66
N TYR A 66 6.02 -8.48 17.67
CA TYR A 66 6.20 -9.93 17.56
C TYR A 66 7.65 -10.35 17.77
N GLY A 67 8.36 -9.63 18.61
CA GLY A 67 9.76 -9.92 18.96
C GLY A 67 10.78 -9.02 18.26
N GLY A 68 10.38 -8.15 17.35
CA GLY A 68 11.27 -7.20 16.68
C GLY A 68 12.45 -7.91 16.03
N LYS A 69 13.68 -7.54 16.40
CA LYS A 69 14.93 -8.16 15.93
C LYS A 69 15.06 -9.67 16.23
N ASN A 70 14.26 -10.20 17.13
CA ASN A 70 14.25 -11.60 17.50
C ASN A 70 13.21 -12.44 16.72
N GLY A 71 12.85 -12.01 15.51
CA GLY A 71 12.01 -12.80 14.60
C GLY A 71 10.63 -12.20 14.29
N GLY A 72 10.37 -10.94 14.63
CA GLY A 72 9.09 -10.29 14.33
C GLY A 72 8.73 -10.29 12.85
N ASN A 73 9.71 -10.13 11.98
CA ASN A 73 9.56 -10.25 10.53
C ASN A 73 9.21 -11.68 10.08
N GLU A 74 9.72 -12.72 10.76
CA GLU A 74 9.39 -14.12 10.43
C GLU A 74 7.94 -14.47 10.78
N VAL A 75 7.44 -13.96 11.91
CA VAL A 75 6.03 -14.12 12.29
C VAL A 75 5.12 -13.49 11.23
N PHE A 76 5.44 -12.29 10.77
CA PHE A 76 4.69 -11.63 9.68
C PHE A 76 4.70 -12.45 8.39
N LYS A 77 5.89 -12.89 7.92
CA LYS A 77 6.00 -13.69 6.69
C LYS A 77 5.21 -14.98 6.78
N SER A 78 5.24 -15.63 7.94
CA SER A 78 4.49 -16.87 8.18
C SER A 78 2.98 -16.62 8.11
N ALA A 79 2.49 -15.57 8.76
CA ALA A 79 1.06 -15.21 8.74
C ALA A 79 0.60 -14.82 7.32
N TRP A 80 1.41 -14.06 6.59
CA TRP A 80 1.14 -13.72 5.20
C TRP A 80 0.96 -14.96 4.32
N ARG A 81 1.95 -15.88 4.35
CA ARG A 81 1.90 -17.11 3.57
C ARG A 81 0.69 -17.97 3.96
N TYR A 82 0.44 -18.11 5.25
CA TYR A 82 -0.71 -18.86 5.76
C TYR A 82 -2.05 -18.35 5.18
N VAL A 83 -2.28 -17.04 5.22
CA VAL A 83 -3.51 -16.43 4.69
C VAL A 83 -3.61 -16.61 3.17
N VAL A 84 -2.52 -16.33 2.44
CA VAL A 84 -2.50 -16.47 0.97
C VAL A 84 -2.74 -17.91 0.54
N ASP A 85 -2.06 -18.87 1.16
CA ASP A 85 -2.21 -20.31 0.85
C ASP A 85 -3.63 -20.77 1.12
N ARG A 86 -4.20 -20.37 2.26
CA ARG A 86 -5.56 -20.72 2.63
C ARG A 86 -6.58 -20.16 1.64
N VAL A 87 -6.46 -18.91 1.26
CA VAL A 87 -7.34 -18.27 0.28
C VAL A 87 -7.22 -18.93 -1.09
N ARG A 88 -5.99 -19.19 -1.54
CA ARG A 88 -5.71 -19.83 -2.85
C ARG A 88 -6.19 -21.27 -2.91
N SER A 89 -6.05 -22.04 -1.83
CA SER A 89 -6.50 -23.45 -1.77
C SER A 89 -8.00 -23.62 -2.01
N ARG A 90 -8.78 -22.54 -1.82
CA ARG A 90 -10.22 -22.51 -2.10
C ARG A 90 -10.58 -21.93 -3.47
N GLY A 91 -9.60 -21.74 -4.34
CA GLY A 91 -9.78 -21.40 -5.76
C GLY A 91 -10.02 -19.93 -6.06
N ALA A 92 -9.77 -19.00 -5.14
CA ALA A 92 -9.81 -17.57 -5.43
C ALA A 92 -8.52 -17.14 -6.17
N THR A 93 -8.57 -17.04 -7.49
CA THR A 93 -7.43 -16.71 -8.35
C THR A 93 -7.46 -15.24 -8.82
N ASN A 94 -8.49 -14.50 -8.51
CA ASN A 94 -8.70 -13.12 -8.94
C ASN A 94 -8.18 -12.06 -7.95
N ILE A 95 -7.64 -12.46 -6.80
CA ILE A 95 -6.97 -11.56 -5.85
C ILE A 95 -5.55 -11.29 -6.35
N ARG A 96 -5.15 -10.01 -6.31
CA ARG A 96 -3.78 -9.55 -6.55
C ARG A 96 -3.20 -9.05 -5.23
N TRP A 97 -2.28 -9.82 -4.66
CA TRP A 97 -1.68 -9.56 -3.36
C TRP A 97 -0.62 -8.46 -3.45
N VAL A 98 -0.80 -7.40 -2.66
CA VAL A 98 0.09 -6.25 -2.61
C VAL A 98 0.92 -6.30 -1.33
N PHE A 99 2.22 -6.54 -1.44
CA PHE A 99 3.17 -6.40 -0.34
C PHE A 99 3.42 -4.92 -0.09
N HIS A 100 2.74 -4.37 0.90
CA HIS A 100 2.61 -2.93 1.12
C HIS A 100 3.39 -2.51 2.38
N VAL A 101 4.49 -1.81 2.18
CA VAL A 101 5.40 -1.34 3.24
C VAL A 101 5.34 0.17 3.41
N ASN A 102 5.66 0.66 4.59
CA ASN A 102 5.96 2.07 4.78
C ASN A 102 7.33 2.40 4.18
N ALA A 103 7.44 3.53 3.47
CA ALA A 103 8.67 3.96 2.81
C ALA A 103 9.86 4.06 3.78
N PHE A 104 9.60 4.51 5.00
CA PHE A 104 10.61 4.67 6.05
C PHE A 104 10.25 3.81 7.25
N PRO A 105 11.06 2.80 7.60
CA PRO A 105 10.78 1.95 8.75
C PRO A 105 10.84 2.74 10.05
N ALA A 106 10.05 2.34 11.05
CA ALA A 106 10.07 2.96 12.38
C ALA A 106 11.39 2.70 13.15
N ASP A 107 12.08 1.61 12.82
CA ASP A 107 13.40 1.23 13.35
C ASP A 107 14.32 0.93 12.16
N ASN A 108 15.53 1.48 12.17
CA ASN A 108 16.53 1.33 11.09
C ASN A 108 17.35 0.04 11.19
N GLY A 109 17.00 -0.89 12.09
CA GLY A 109 17.65 -2.19 12.17
C GLY A 109 17.41 -3.03 10.91
N LEU A 110 18.39 -3.85 10.54
CA LEU A 110 18.29 -4.73 9.35
C LEU A 110 17.07 -5.64 9.38
N TRP A 111 16.59 -6.00 10.56
CA TRP A 111 15.39 -6.82 10.77
C TRP A 111 14.10 -6.11 10.34
N ASN A 112 14.10 -4.77 10.28
CA ASN A 112 12.93 -3.94 9.99
C ASN A 112 12.97 -3.32 8.59
N LEU A 113 13.96 -3.65 7.77
CA LEU A 113 13.99 -3.25 6.37
C LEU A 113 12.85 -3.92 5.59
N MET A 114 12.40 -3.29 4.51
CA MET A 114 11.35 -3.82 3.64
C MET A 114 11.63 -5.26 3.21
N SER A 115 12.87 -5.55 2.80
CA SER A 115 13.31 -6.89 2.36
C SER A 115 13.19 -7.97 3.42
N ALA A 116 13.34 -7.60 4.70
CA ALA A 116 13.25 -8.55 5.81
C ALA A 116 11.85 -9.16 5.98
N TYR A 117 10.80 -8.43 5.57
CA TYR A 117 9.41 -8.85 5.64
C TYR A 117 8.88 -9.53 4.38
N TYR A 118 9.67 -9.56 3.29
CA TYR A 118 9.18 -10.07 2.02
C TYR A 118 8.84 -11.57 2.08
N PRO A 119 7.59 -11.97 1.83
CA PRO A 119 7.16 -13.36 2.00
C PRO A 119 7.60 -14.29 0.86
N GLY A 120 8.14 -13.73 -0.21
CA GLY A 120 8.59 -14.45 -1.41
C GLY A 120 7.74 -14.16 -2.64
N SER A 121 8.35 -14.30 -3.81
CA SER A 121 7.76 -13.94 -5.11
C SER A 121 6.45 -14.66 -5.41
N ASP A 122 6.33 -15.93 -4.99
CA ASP A 122 5.12 -16.72 -5.20
C ASP A 122 3.90 -16.22 -4.41
N TYR A 123 4.13 -15.41 -3.38
CA TYR A 123 3.10 -14.90 -2.47
C TYR A 123 2.70 -13.46 -2.73
N VAL A 124 3.36 -12.79 -3.67
CA VAL A 124 3.18 -11.37 -3.95
C VAL A 124 2.95 -11.15 -5.44
N ASP A 125 1.91 -10.39 -5.79
CA ASP A 125 1.65 -9.98 -7.16
C ASP A 125 2.19 -8.57 -7.45
N TRP A 126 2.09 -7.67 -6.48
CA TRP A 126 2.54 -6.28 -6.58
C TRP A 126 3.28 -5.84 -5.32
N LEU A 127 4.25 -4.94 -5.51
CA LEU A 127 4.91 -4.24 -4.42
C LEU A 127 4.19 -2.91 -4.15
N GLY A 128 4.02 -2.54 -2.89
CA GLY A 128 3.31 -1.33 -2.46
C GLY A 128 4.15 -0.45 -1.54
N LEU A 129 4.07 0.86 -1.72
CA LEU A 129 4.73 1.87 -0.88
C LEU A 129 3.72 2.85 -0.32
N SER A 130 3.78 3.14 0.98
CA SER A 130 3.22 4.36 1.56
C SER A 130 4.28 5.44 1.60
N ILE A 131 4.00 6.60 1.01
CA ILE A 131 4.92 7.75 0.92
C ILE A 131 4.22 9.00 1.42
N TYR A 132 4.56 9.42 2.63
CA TYR A 132 3.96 10.60 3.22
C TYR A 132 4.97 11.71 3.45
N GLY A 133 4.59 12.93 3.06
CA GLY A 133 5.19 14.15 3.57
C GLY A 133 4.66 14.47 4.97
N LYS A 134 4.95 15.65 5.49
CA LYS A 134 4.50 16.09 6.82
C LYS A 134 2.98 15.98 6.97
N GLN A 135 2.52 15.17 7.94
CA GLN A 135 1.11 14.92 8.21
C GLN A 135 0.60 15.70 9.44
N PHE A 136 1.39 15.81 10.50
CA PHE A 136 1.02 16.49 11.75
C PHE A 136 2.10 17.49 12.19
N ARG A 137 1.75 18.36 13.15
CA ARG A 137 2.66 19.41 13.64
C ARG A 137 3.94 18.85 14.25
N SER A 138 3.81 17.79 15.04
CA SER A 138 4.92 17.12 15.73
C SER A 138 5.81 16.30 14.81
N MET A 139 5.36 15.95 13.61
CA MET A 139 6.18 15.27 12.62
C MET A 139 7.33 16.18 12.18
N GLY A 140 8.51 15.62 11.93
CA GLY A 140 9.73 16.32 11.55
C GLY A 140 9.59 17.41 10.48
N ASP A 141 10.67 17.85 9.90
CA ASP A 141 10.70 18.94 8.92
C ASP A 141 9.88 18.62 7.64
N TRP A 142 9.55 19.66 6.90
CA TRP A 142 8.96 19.51 5.57
C TRP A 142 9.97 18.88 4.62
N ALA A 143 9.54 17.83 3.93
CA ALA A 143 10.30 17.20 2.84
C ALA A 143 9.53 17.31 1.53
N GLU A 144 10.24 17.60 0.45
CA GLU A 144 9.66 17.61 -0.90
C GLU A 144 9.48 16.18 -1.42
N PHE A 145 8.50 15.95 -2.28
CA PHE A 145 8.17 14.59 -2.73
C PHE A 145 9.34 13.83 -3.39
N PRO A 146 10.20 14.45 -4.23
CA PRO A 146 11.33 13.75 -4.83
C PRO A 146 12.29 13.14 -3.79
N ASP A 147 12.49 13.85 -2.66
CA ASP A 147 13.38 13.39 -1.58
C ASP A 147 12.81 12.18 -0.83
N LEU A 148 11.49 11.96 -0.93
CA LEU A 148 10.77 10.89 -0.23
C LEU A 148 10.65 9.60 -1.06
N ILE A 149 10.73 9.65 -2.38
CA ILE A 149 10.44 8.49 -3.24
C ILE A 149 11.69 7.78 -3.77
N ASP A 150 12.80 8.49 -4.00
CA ASP A 150 13.96 7.94 -4.73
C ASP A 150 14.57 6.73 -4.02
N TRP A 151 14.84 6.83 -2.72
CA TRP A 151 15.41 5.73 -1.95
C TRP A 151 14.42 4.58 -1.76
N PRO A 152 13.17 4.80 -1.29
CA PRO A 152 12.21 3.70 -1.13
C PRO A 152 11.91 2.94 -2.42
N TYR A 153 11.87 3.64 -3.56
CA TYR A 153 11.70 2.98 -4.84
C TYR A 153 12.85 2.04 -5.18
N LYS A 154 14.10 2.46 -4.95
CA LYS A 154 15.27 1.59 -5.15
C LYS A 154 15.23 0.37 -4.25
N GLU A 155 14.95 0.57 -2.98
CA GLU A 155 14.88 -0.51 -1.98
C GLU A 155 13.82 -1.54 -2.36
N ILE A 156 12.58 -1.10 -2.61
CA ILE A 156 11.49 -2.03 -2.89
C ILE A 156 11.68 -2.77 -4.22
N THR A 157 12.22 -2.10 -5.24
CA THR A 157 12.46 -2.73 -6.54
C THR A 157 13.64 -3.69 -6.55
N ALA A 158 14.56 -3.58 -5.59
CA ALA A 158 15.66 -4.53 -5.40
C ALA A 158 15.20 -5.86 -4.76
N ILE A 159 14.06 -5.86 -4.05
CA ILE A 159 13.52 -7.05 -3.40
C ILE A 159 13.08 -8.10 -4.43
N ASP A 160 12.34 -7.64 -5.44
CA ASP A 160 11.86 -8.50 -6.54
C ASP A 160 11.83 -7.68 -7.84
N PRO A 161 12.78 -7.91 -8.77
CA PRO A 161 12.93 -7.11 -9.98
C PRO A 161 11.78 -7.28 -10.99
N GLU A 162 11.00 -8.34 -10.89
CA GLU A 162 9.93 -8.66 -11.85
C GLU A 162 8.56 -8.03 -11.47
N LYS A 163 8.37 -7.64 -10.21
CA LYS A 163 7.06 -7.14 -9.76
C LYS A 163 6.84 -5.68 -10.12
N LEU A 164 5.61 -5.35 -10.47
CA LEU A 164 5.16 -3.98 -10.61
C LEU A 164 5.01 -3.32 -9.24
N VAL A 165 5.12 -1.99 -9.22
CA VAL A 165 5.03 -1.18 -8.00
C VAL A 165 3.75 -0.33 -8.01
N MET A 166 3.12 -0.25 -6.86
CA MET A 166 2.04 0.68 -6.57
C MET A 166 2.52 1.67 -5.50
N VAL A 167 2.35 2.96 -5.72
CA VAL A 167 2.32 3.91 -4.60
C VAL A 167 0.95 3.73 -3.96
N ALA A 168 0.87 2.80 -3.01
CA ALA A 168 -0.38 2.33 -2.42
C ALA A 168 -1.04 3.40 -1.55
N GLU A 169 -0.22 4.27 -0.98
CA GLU A 169 -0.65 5.49 -0.31
C GLU A 169 0.35 6.61 -0.54
N PHE A 170 -0.14 7.81 -0.79
CA PHE A 170 0.69 9.01 -0.69
C PHE A 170 -0.14 10.21 -0.27
N GLY A 171 0.50 11.11 0.48
CA GLY A 171 -0.21 12.28 0.97
C GLY A 171 0.71 13.26 1.71
N VAL A 172 0.21 14.48 1.89
CA VAL A 172 0.86 15.54 2.67
C VAL A 172 -0.19 16.46 3.27
N GLY A 173 0.04 16.90 4.49
CA GLY A 173 -0.81 17.88 5.18
C GLY A 173 -0.69 19.29 4.62
N GLU A 174 -1.61 20.17 5.01
CA GLU A 174 -1.59 21.59 4.65
C GLU A 174 -0.85 22.40 5.74
N PHE A 175 0.43 22.74 5.47
CA PHE A 175 1.31 23.49 6.41
C PHE A 175 1.96 24.69 5.73
N PRO A 176 1.19 25.75 5.36
CA PRO A 176 1.67 26.82 4.48
C PRO A 176 2.82 27.68 5.06
N LYS A 177 3.09 27.57 6.37
CA LYS A 177 4.23 28.28 7.02
C LYS A 177 5.56 27.58 6.84
N VAL A 178 5.56 26.27 6.52
CA VAL A 178 6.80 25.46 6.41
C VAL A 178 7.00 24.86 5.03
N GLY A 179 5.94 24.72 4.22
CA GLY A 179 6.05 24.16 2.88
C GLY A 179 4.81 24.40 2.03
N SER A 180 4.89 24.09 0.75
CA SER A 180 3.82 24.28 -0.22
C SER A 180 3.25 22.94 -0.69
N LYS A 181 2.05 22.59 -0.18
CA LYS A 181 1.32 21.41 -0.64
C LYS A 181 1.04 21.44 -2.15
N ALA A 182 0.76 22.62 -2.70
CA ALA A 182 0.58 22.77 -4.14
C ALA A 182 1.86 22.44 -4.94
N LYS A 183 3.04 22.81 -4.43
CA LYS A 183 4.33 22.41 -5.03
C LYS A 183 4.54 20.91 -4.88
N TRP A 184 4.33 20.37 -3.70
CA TRP A 184 4.45 18.94 -3.41
C TRP A 184 3.58 18.09 -4.36
N PHE A 185 2.34 18.52 -4.66
CA PHE A 185 1.47 17.87 -5.63
C PHE A 185 2.04 17.91 -7.05
N ARG A 186 2.54 19.08 -7.49
CA ARG A 186 3.16 19.16 -8.82
C ARG A 186 4.34 18.21 -8.95
N ASP A 187 5.19 18.18 -7.93
CA ASP A 187 6.38 17.33 -7.92
C ASP A 187 5.99 15.84 -7.87
N ALA A 188 5.05 15.45 -7.01
CA ALA A 188 4.58 14.08 -6.92
C ALA A 188 3.97 13.58 -8.25
N LEU A 189 3.03 14.35 -8.80
CA LEU A 189 2.32 13.95 -10.02
C LEU A 189 3.20 13.99 -11.28
N ALA A 190 4.28 14.78 -11.27
CA ALA A 190 5.29 14.76 -12.32
C ALA A 190 6.28 13.60 -12.15
N ARG A 191 6.70 13.33 -10.90
CA ARG A 191 7.79 12.38 -10.60
C ARG A 191 7.34 10.92 -10.62
N ILE A 192 6.17 10.59 -10.05
CA ILE A 192 5.67 9.20 -9.97
C ILE A 192 5.69 8.50 -11.35
N PRO A 193 5.20 9.10 -12.44
CA PRO A 193 5.21 8.45 -13.75
C PRO A 193 6.60 8.27 -14.39
N GLU A 194 7.65 8.83 -13.80
CA GLU A 194 9.02 8.65 -14.31
C GLU A 194 9.65 7.33 -13.86
N TYR A 195 9.09 6.70 -12.83
CA TYR A 195 9.55 5.40 -12.36
C TYR A 195 8.93 4.27 -13.19
N PRO A 196 9.72 3.51 -13.96
CA PRO A 196 9.20 2.61 -14.99
C PRO A 196 8.32 1.48 -14.45
N ARG A 197 8.52 1.08 -13.19
CA ARG A 197 7.76 -0.01 -12.57
C ARG A 197 6.54 0.48 -11.77
N ILE A 198 6.40 1.77 -11.51
CA ILE A 198 5.20 2.30 -10.88
C ILE A 198 4.07 2.34 -11.93
N LYS A 199 2.98 1.62 -11.66
CA LYS A 199 1.82 1.51 -12.55
C LYS A 199 0.50 1.96 -11.91
N ALA A 200 0.51 2.24 -10.61
CA ALA A 200 -0.63 2.78 -9.90
C ALA A 200 -0.18 3.69 -8.76
N ALA A 201 -1.01 4.68 -8.44
CA ALA A 201 -0.82 5.54 -7.27
C ALA A 201 -2.19 5.91 -6.68
N ILE A 202 -2.31 5.82 -5.35
CA ILE A 202 -3.53 6.10 -4.60
C ILE A 202 -3.26 7.24 -3.62
N TYR A 203 -3.95 8.35 -3.80
CA TYR A 203 -3.82 9.48 -2.89
C TYR A 203 -4.70 9.31 -1.66
N TRP A 204 -4.13 9.52 -0.46
CA TRP A 204 -4.85 9.47 0.81
C TRP A 204 -5.60 10.77 1.05
N HIS A 205 -6.89 10.79 0.73
CA HIS A 205 -7.75 11.98 0.76
C HIS A 205 -8.56 12.05 2.05
N GLU A 206 -7.92 12.43 3.16
CA GLU A 206 -8.58 12.45 4.46
C GLU A 206 -8.24 13.68 5.28
N ARG A 207 -9.04 13.95 6.31
CA ARG A 207 -8.82 14.92 7.36
C ARG A 207 -9.28 14.35 8.68
N TRP A 208 -8.41 14.40 9.68
CA TRP A 208 -8.72 13.93 11.04
C TRP A 208 -8.18 14.91 12.09
N GLU A 209 -8.72 14.81 13.31
CA GLU A 209 -8.25 15.52 14.48
C GLU A 209 -7.17 14.69 15.19
N ASN A 210 -6.11 15.35 15.64
CA ASN A 210 -5.02 14.76 16.40
C ASN A 210 -5.27 14.93 17.90
N GLU A 211 -4.58 14.17 18.73
CA GLU A 211 -4.68 14.22 20.20
C GLU A 211 -4.44 15.63 20.78
N ASP A 212 -3.63 16.46 20.13
CA ASP A 212 -3.36 17.84 20.53
C ASP A 212 -4.44 18.86 20.06
N GLY A 213 -5.56 18.37 19.51
CA GLY A 213 -6.65 19.19 18.94
C GLY A 213 -6.30 19.85 17.61
N SER A 214 -5.12 19.62 17.06
CA SER A 214 -4.79 20.06 15.71
C SER A 214 -5.40 19.13 14.66
N PHE A 215 -5.45 19.59 13.40
CA PHE A 215 -5.95 18.77 12.30
C PHE A 215 -4.85 18.41 11.32
N SER A 216 -4.77 17.13 10.99
CA SER A 216 -4.09 16.65 9.79
C SER A 216 -5.06 16.77 8.60
N ASN A 217 -4.73 17.61 7.64
CA ASN A 217 -5.58 17.85 6.47
C ASN A 217 -4.85 17.47 5.19
N LEU A 218 -5.04 16.21 4.78
CA LEU A 218 -4.46 15.67 3.55
C LEU A 218 -5.39 15.84 2.34
N ARG A 219 -6.61 16.34 2.50
CA ARG A 219 -7.55 16.49 1.39
C ARG A 219 -6.93 17.28 0.23
N ILE A 220 -7.17 16.84 -1.01
CA ILE A 220 -6.68 17.54 -2.22
C ILE A 220 -7.23 18.97 -2.33
N ASN A 221 -8.37 19.23 -1.73
CA ASN A 221 -9.06 20.52 -1.71
C ASN A 221 -8.88 21.27 -0.38
N SER A 222 -7.81 20.98 0.36
CA SER A 222 -7.47 21.71 1.61
C SER A 222 -7.25 23.21 1.38
N SER A 223 -6.82 23.59 0.17
CA SER A 223 -6.76 24.97 -0.32
C SER A 223 -7.07 25.05 -1.82
N PRO A 224 -7.51 26.21 -2.35
CA PRO A 224 -7.72 26.40 -3.79
C PRO A 224 -6.47 26.12 -4.63
N THR A 225 -5.29 26.50 -4.13
CA THR A 225 -3.99 26.29 -4.81
C THR A 225 -3.60 24.82 -4.86
N SER A 226 -3.84 24.07 -3.79
CA SER A 226 -3.60 22.63 -3.73
C SER A 226 -4.51 21.88 -4.71
N LEU A 227 -5.81 22.20 -4.73
CA LEU A 227 -6.76 21.61 -5.68
C LEU A 227 -6.38 21.89 -7.15
N ALA A 228 -6.03 23.15 -7.45
CA ALA A 228 -5.63 23.53 -8.81
C ALA A 228 -4.34 22.78 -9.26
N ALA A 229 -3.36 22.66 -8.37
CA ALA A 229 -2.13 21.93 -8.64
C ALA A 229 -2.37 20.44 -8.89
N PHE A 230 -3.20 19.80 -8.07
CA PHE A 230 -3.56 18.39 -8.21
C PHE A 230 -4.28 18.13 -9.54
N ARG A 231 -5.33 18.91 -9.85
CA ARG A 231 -6.06 18.81 -11.12
C ARG A 231 -5.16 18.98 -12.32
N LYS A 232 -4.30 20.01 -12.32
CA LYS A 232 -3.35 20.27 -13.42
C LYS A 232 -2.37 19.12 -13.61
N GLY A 233 -1.86 18.53 -12.53
CA GLY A 233 -0.93 17.40 -12.59
C GLY A 233 -1.55 16.16 -13.24
N LEU A 234 -2.83 15.88 -13.00
CA LEU A 234 -3.53 14.75 -13.59
C LEU A 234 -3.86 14.92 -15.09
N LEU A 235 -3.84 16.14 -15.61
CA LEU A 235 -4.11 16.40 -17.02
C LEU A 235 -2.91 16.09 -17.94
N THR A 236 -1.82 15.58 -17.39
CA THR A 236 -0.67 15.18 -18.20
C THR A 236 -0.94 13.82 -18.88
N PRO A 237 -0.42 13.57 -20.11
CA PRO A 237 -0.64 12.29 -20.82
C PRO A 237 -0.09 11.05 -20.10
N LYS A 238 0.70 11.24 -19.04
CA LYS A 238 1.27 10.15 -18.24
C LYS A 238 0.24 9.48 -17.30
N TRP A 239 -0.90 10.14 -17.05
CA TRP A 239 -1.97 9.62 -16.21
C TRP A 239 -3.15 9.18 -17.08
N ILE A 240 -3.67 7.96 -16.81
CA ILE A 240 -4.82 7.40 -17.55
C ILE A 240 -6.10 7.98 -16.98
N SER A 241 -6.91 8.62 -17.80
CA SER A 241 -8.27 9.06 -17.43
C SER A 241 -9.28 7.90 -17.50
N ALA A 242 -10.37 8.02 -16.74
CA ALA A 242 -11.42 6.99 -16.70
C ALA A 242 -12.07 6.72 -18.09
N GLY A 243 -11.97 7.68 -19.05
CA GLY A 243 -12.51 7.55 -20.40
C GLY A 243 -11.62 6.79 -21.40
N GLU A 244 -10.33 6.59 -21.08
CA GLU A 244 -9.37 5.99 -22.01
C GLU A 244 -9.25 4.46 -21.93
N ARG A 245 -10.06 3.80 -21.08
CA ARG A 245 -9.98 2.35 -20.84
C ARG A 245 -10.67 1.46 -21.91
N SER A 246 -11.22 2.03 -22.97
CA SER A 246 -12.06 1.26 -23.92
C SER A 246 -11.36 0.83 -25.21
N SER A 247 -10.06 1.02 -25.40
CA SER A 247 -9.36 0.67 -26.64
C SER A 247 -8.16 -0.27 -26.47
N GLY A 248 -8.22 -1.17 -25.51
CA GLY A 248 -7.34 -2.35 -25.54
C GLY A 248 -7.82 -3.33 -26.62
N PRO A 249 -6.94 -4.00 -27.38
CA PRO A 249 -7.38 -4.96 -28.38
C PRO A 249 -8.19 -6.07 -27.72
N ASP A 250 -9.41 -6.25 -28.20
CA ASP A 250 -10.28 -7.35 -27.83
C ASP A 250 -9.60 -8.68 -28.19
N GLN A 251 -9.20 -9.43 -27.19
CA GLN A 251 -8.58 -10.75 -27.34
C GLN A 251 -9.58 -11.85 -27.76
N SER A 252 -10.84 -11.50 -28.04
CA SER A 252 -11.86 -12.47 -28.47
C SER A 252 -11.71 -12.93 -29.94
N GLN A 253 -10.83 -12.31 -30.75
CA GLN A 253 -10.65 -12.67 -32.15
C GLN A 253 -9.48 -13.63 -32.48
N ARG A 254 -8.82 -14.22 -31.45
CA ARG A 254 -7.76 -15.23 -31.68
C ARG A 254 -8.19 -16.69 -31.61
N ALA A 255 -9.48 -16.96 -31.42
CA ALA A 255 -9.98 -18.33 -31.27
C ALA A 255 -10.65 -18.93 -32.54
N GLU A 256 -10.75 -18.19 -33.63
CA GLU A 256 -11.45 -18.67 -34.85
C GLU A 256 -10.59 -18.86 -36.11
N GLN A 257 -9.26 -18.91 -35.98
CA GLN A 257 -8.40 -19.26 -37.12
C GLN A 257 -7.42 -20.37 -36.79
N GLY A 258 -7.92 -21.53 -36.47
CA GLY A 258 -7.11 -22.70 -36.14
C GLY A 258 -7.79 -24.04 -36.36
N GLU A 259 -8.70 -24.14 -37.33
CA GLU A 259 -9.17 -25.44 -37.83
C GLU A 259 -9.50 -25.32 -39.32
N THR A 260 -8.51 -25.55 -40.15
CA THR A 260 -8.61 -26.15 -41.51
C THR A 260 -7.18 -26.36 -42.03
N ASP A 261 -6.65 -27.54 -41.92
CA ASP A 261 -6.05 -28.43 -42.92
C ASP A 261 -5.30 -29.58 -42.24
#